data_422c668596ebbb018e78829f168451f4
#
_entry.id   422c668596ebbb018e78829f168451f4
#
_cell.length_a   1.000
_cell.length_b   1.000
_cell.length_c   1.000
_cell.angle_alpha   90.00
_cell.angle_beta   90.00
_cell.angle_gamma   90.00
#
_symmetry.space_group_name_H-M   'P 1'
#
loop_
_entity.id
_entity.type
_entity.pdbx_description
1 polymer ?
#
loop_
_entity_poly.entity_id
_entity_poly.type
_entity_poly.pdbx_seq_one_letter_code
_entity_poly.pdbx_strand_id
1 'polypeptide(L)'
;MIGADDVAVVEVGRYNLPGGLVTKTEDVIGKCAKSDLYAGDYILKDKLTGTEKTAKDLLGNLGSGKKAISVTIPSFGNGFSGKLRTGDIVSIIVYDNTENRAFTPKELQYVKVITTTTSQGVDHEDVEDGTQPVTITFLVNAEQAELLSLYDKTGSLHVALEYRGDSETAAKYLAEQDKVLKAGG
;
A
#
# COMPACT_ATOMS: atom_id res chain seq x y z
N MET A 1 -11.38 6.49 -6.10
CA MET A 1 -10.55 7.31 -7.03
C MET A 1 -11.48 8.15 -7.87
N ILE A 2 -11.13 9.41 -8.15
CA ILE A 2 -11.99 10.36 -8.86
C ILE A 2 -11.73 10.20 -10.36
N GLY A 3 -12.78 9.87 -11.12
CA GLY A 3 -12.74 9.76 -12.58
C GLY A 3 -13.06 11.08 -13.29
N ALA A 4 -12.91 11.09 -14.60
CA ALA A 4 -13.19 12.27 -15.43
C ALA A 4 -14.72 12.62 -15.43
N ASP A 5 -15.58 11.63 -15.30
CA ASP A 5 -17.03 11.81 -15.29
C ASP A 5 -17.59 12.24 -13.92
N ASP A 6 -16.75 12.17 -12.86
CA ASP A 6 -17.15 12.54 -11.50
C ASP A 6 -17.01 14.04 -11.22
N VAL A 7 -16.37 14.80 -12.12
CA VAL A 7 -16.03 16.22 -11.90
C VAL A 7 -16.36 17.10 -13.10
N ALA A 8 -16.80 18.32 -12.80
CA ALA A 8 -17.02 19.34 -13.81
C ALA A 8 -16.47 20.69 -13.34
N VAL A 9 -15.95 21.48 -14.27
CA VAL A 9 -15.60 22.89 -14.00
C VAL A 9 -16.86 23.73 -14.12
N VAL A 10 -17.14 24.51 -13.06
CA VAL A 10 -18.26 25.44 -13.03
C VAL A 10 -17.76 26.85 -12.75
N GLU A 11 -18.35 27.83 -13.40
CA GLU A 11 -18.09 29.24 -13.12
C GLU A 11 -18.83 29.65 -11.86
N VAL A 12 -18.12 30.23 -10.89
CA VAL A 12 -18.68 30.69 -9.63
C VAL A 12 -18.24 32.11 -9.30
N GLY A 13 -19.06 32.84 -8.53
CA GLY A 13 -18.74 34.17 -8.05
C GLY A 13 -17.49 34.18 -7.15
N ARG A 14 -16.71 35.26 -7.18
CA ARG A 14 -15.42 35.38 -6.46
C ARG A 14 -15.53 35.50 -4.93
N TYR A 15 -16.73 35.74 -4.42
CA TYR A 15 -16.92 36.02 -2.99
C TYR A 15 -17.24 34.72 -2.21
N ASN A 16 -16.68 34.62 -1.01
CA ASN A 16 -16.92 33.54 -0.06
C ASN A 16 -16.55 32.13 -0.58
N LEU A 17 -15.59 32.03 -1.50
CA LEU A 17 -15.05 30.73 -1.89
C LEU A 17 -14.10 30.20 -0.83
N PRO A 18 -14.16 28.90 -0.52
CA PRO A 18 -13.21 28.30 0.41
C PRO A 18 -11.78 28.40 -0.12
N GLY A 19 -10.82 28.58 0.82
CA GLY A 19 -9.40 28.54 0.48
C GLY A 19 -8.98 27.14 -0.02
N GLY A 20 -8.00 27.09 -0.94
CA GLY A 20 -7.49 25.82 -1.45
C GLY A 20 -8.38 25.14 -2.49
N LEU A 21 -9.33 25.87 -3.08
CA LEU A 21 -10.19 25.35 -4.15
C LEU A 21 -9.34 24.86 -5.35
N VAL A 22 -9.68 23.68 -5.86
CA VAL A 22 -9.10 23.18 -7.11
C VAL A 22 -9.84 23.79 -8.29
N THR A 23 -9.09 24.32 -9.25
CA THR A 23 -9.64 25.04 -10.40
C THR A 23 -9.47 24.31 -11.74
N LYS A 24 -8.77 23.18 -11.73
CA LYS A 24 -8.52 22.37 -12.93
C LYS A 24 -8.88 20.92 -12.66
N THR A 25 -9.57 20.28 -13.58
CA THR A 25 -9.92 18.85 -13.51
C THR A 25 -8.69 17.96 -13.49
N GLU A 26 -7.63 18.33 -14.19
CA GLU A 26 -6.35 17.62 -14.25
C GLU A 26 -5.70 17.44 -12.85
N ASP A 27 -5.96 18.39 -11.94
CA ASP A 27 -5.45 18.36 -10.58
C ASP A 27 -6.25 17.42 -9.65
N VAL A 28 -7.37 16.86 -10.14
CA VAL A 28 -8.31 16.02 -9.36
C VAL A 28 -8.42 14.62 -9.92
N ILE A 29 -8.47 14.48 -11.24
CA ILE A 29 -8.62 13.17 -11.90
C ILE A 29 -7.48 12.25 -11.50
N GLY A 30 -7.83 11.01 -11.10
CA GLY A 30 -6.88 10.00 -10.64
C GLY A 30 -6.46 10.15 -9.18
N LYS A 31 -6.94 11.15 -8.45
CA LYS A 31 -6.72 11.28 -7.00
C LYS A 31 -7.87 10.62 -6.21
N CYS A 32 -7.58 10.29 -4.95
CA CYS A 32 -8.60 9.82 -4.04
C CYS A 32 -9.05 10.94 -3.09
N ALA A 33 -10.34 10.97 -2.79
CA ALA A 33 -10.88 11.85 -1.76
C ALA A 33 -10.62 11.25 -0.37
N LYS A 34 -10.26 12.09 0.60
CA LYS A 34 -10.07 11.71 2.01
C LYS A 34 -11.39 11.49 2.75
N SER A 35 -12.50 11.94 2.19
CA SER A 35 -13.86 11.82 2.72
C SER A 35 -14.85 11.73 1.57
N ASP A 36 -16.07 11.32 1.85
CA ASP A 36 -17.14 11.29 0.87
C ASP A 36 -17.32 12.68 0.25
N LEU A 37 -17.49 12.70 -1.08
CA LEU A 37 -17.81 13.86 -1.89
C LEU A 37 -19.19 13.64 -2.51
N TYR A 38 -20.02 14.67 -2.45
CA TYR A 38 -21.38 14.65 -3.00
C TYR A 38 -21.50 15.59 -4.19
N ALA A 39 -22.46 15.34 -5.03
CA ALA A 39 -22.76 16.22 -6.17
C ALA A 39 -23.02 17.65 -5.69
N GLY A 40 -22.27 18.61 -6.23
CA GLY A 40 -22.30 20.01 -5.82
C GLY A 40 -21.23 20.44 -4.80
N ASP A 41 -20.43 19.51 -4.29
CA ASP A 41 -19.32 19.84 -3.40
C ASP A 41 -18.17 20.53 -4.14
N TYR A 42 -17.59 21.55 -3.49
CA TYR A 42 -16.32 22.10 -3.94
C TYR A 42 -15.15 21.20 -3.55
N ILE A 43 -14.30 20.90 -4.53
CA ILE A 43 -13.11 20.07 -4.29
C ILE A 43 -11.97 20.96 -3.80
N LEU A 44 -11.48 20.68 -2.60
CA LEU A 44 -10.35 21.36 -1.98
C LEU A 44 -9.08 20.51 -2.07
N LYS A 45 -7.93 21.13 -2.27
CA LYS A 45 -6.63 20.42 -2.33
C LYS A 45 -6.36 19.56 -1.10
N ASP A 46 -6.71 20.07 0.08
CA ASP A 46 -6.49 19.39 1.36
C ASP A 46 -7.39 18.14 1.56
N LYS A 47 -8.48 18.05 0.78
CA LYS A 47 -9.37 16.89 0.77
C LYS A 47 -8.97 15.80 -0.22
N LEU A 48 -7.92 16.03 -1.00
CA LEU A 48 -7.41 15.06 -1.96
C LEU A 48 -6.16 14.37 -1.41
N THR A 49 -6.05 13.08 -1.69
CA THR A 49 -4.78 12.34 -1.57
C THR A 49 -4.05 12.39 -2.91
N GLY A 50 -2.76 12.03 -2.89
CA GLY A 50 -2.03 11.77 -4.14
C GLY A 50 -2.69 10.65 -4.95
N THR A 51 -2.28 10.50 -6.20
CA THR A 51 -2.67 9.36 -7.03
C THR A 51 -2.22 8.08 -6.33
N GLU A 52 -3.16 7.23 -5.93
CA GLU A 52 -2.80 5.90 -5.45
C GLU A 52 -2.23 5.12 -6.64
N LYS A 53 -0.99 4.66 -6.49
CA LYS A 53 -0.38 3.82 -7.50
C LYS A 53 -1.05 2.45 -7.45
N THR A 54 -1.54 1.99 -8.58
CA THR A 54 -2.04 0.63 -8.70
C THR A 54 -0.90 -0.39 -8.56
N ALA A 55 -1.23 -1.66 -8.33
CA ALA A 55 -0.25 -2.75 -8.35
C ALA A 55 0.54 -2.75 -9.67
N LYS A 56 -0.14 -2.54 -10.79
CA LYS A 56 0.46 -2.45 -12.13
C LYS A 56 1.45 -1.29 -12.26
N ASP A 57 1.13 -0.12 -11.69
CA ASP A 57 2.04 1.04 -11.70
C ASP A 57 3.29 0.77 -10.85
N LEU A 58 3.13 0.11 -9.70
CA LEU A 58 4.24 -0.25 -8.82
C LEU A 58 5.14 -1.31 -9.46
N LEU A 59 4.57 -2.33 -10.09
CA LEU A 59 5.32 -3.38 -10.79
C LEU A 59 6.00 -2.85 -12.05
N GLY A 60 5.36 -1.92 -12.77
CA GLY A 60 5.91 -1.30 -13.97
C GLY A 60 7.07 -0.34 -13.69
N ASN A 61 7.22 0.16 -12.45
CA ASN A 61 8.26 1.09 -12.07
C ASN A 61 8.70 0.88 -10.61
N LEU A 62 9.44 -0.20 -10.36
CA LEU A 62 9.93 -0.57 -9.03
C LEU A 62 10.93 0.42 -8.42
N GLY A 63 11.63 1.18 -9.25
CA GLY A 63 12.73 2.03 -8.83
C GLY A 63 14.08 1.29 -8.70
N SER A 64 15.16 2.05 -8.69
CA SER A 64 16.52 1.49 -8.60
C SER A 64 16.75 0.77 -7.27
N GLY A 65 17.29 -0.45 -7.33
CA GLY A 65 17.60 -1.28 -6.14
C GLY A 65 16.39 -1.88 -5.43
N LYS A 66 15.17 -1.68 -5.94
CA LYS A 66 13.96 -2.31 -5.40
C LYS A 66 13.62 -3.58 -6.17
N LYS A 67 12.98 -4.51 -5.48
CA LYS A 67 12.50 -5.80 -5.98
C LYS A 67 11.04 -6.00 -5.59
N ALA A 68 10.30 -6.76 -6.37
CA ALA A 68 9.03 -7.33 -5.99
C ALA A 68 9.25 -8.80 -5.59
N ILE A 69 8.74 -9.20 -4.46
CA ILE A 69 8.78 -10.59 -3.99
C ILE A 69 7.41 -10.99 -3.44
N SER A 70 6.95 -12.18 -3.83
CA SER A 70 5.71 -12.74 -3.31
C SER A 70 6.02 -13.79 -2.26
N VAL A 71 5.27 -13.77 -1.17
CA VAL A 71 5.28 -14.80 -0.13
C VAL A 71 3.92 -15.46 -0.03
N THR A 72 3.92 -16.72 0.35
CA THR A 72 2.68 -17.49 0.55
C THR A 72 2.05 -17.12 1.89
N ILE A 73 0.71 -17.00 1.92
CA ILE A 73 -0.06 -16.81 3.15
C ILE A 73 -0.45 -18.21 3.70
N PRO A 74 0.15 -18.66 4.82
CA PRO A 74 -0.11 -20.00 5.34
C PRO A 74 -1.54 -20.21 5.81
N SER A 75 -2.19 -19.15 6.28
CA SER A 75 -3.59 -19.15 6.69
C SER A 75 -4.21 -17.77 6.51
N PHE A 76 -5.53 -17.71 6.49
CA PHE A 76 -6.28 -16.47 6.34
C PHE A 76 -5.90 -15.40 7.38
N GLY A 77 -5.69 -15.81 8.64
CA GLY A 77 -5.27 -14.93 9.72
C GLY A 77 -3.86 -14.34 9.51
N ASN A 78 -2.95 -15.10 8.92
CA ASN A 78 -1.57 -14.67 8.70
C ASN A 78 -1.45 -13.52 7.68
N GLY A 79 -2.39 -13.42 6.75
CA GLY A 79 -2.47 -12.39 5.71
C GLY A 79 -3.46 -11.28 6.02
N PHE A 80 -3.63 -10.91 7.29
CA PHE A 80 -4.54 -9.85 7.71
C PHE A 80 -5.99 -10.07 7.22
N SER A 81 -6.42 -11.34 7.26
CA SER A 81 -7.77 -11.77 6.84
C SER A 81 -8.18 -11.27 5.44
N GLY A 82 -7.24 -11.26 4.50
CA GLY A 82 -7.50 -10.83 3.13
C GLY A 82 -7.83 -9.35 2.96
N LYS A 83 -7.55 -8.51 3.96
CA LYS A 83 -7.92 -7.08 3.94
C LYS A 83 -6.77 -6.14 3.58
N LEU A 84 -5.62 -6.68 3.19
CA LEU A 84 -4.51 -5.86 2.70
C LEU A 84 -4.83 -5.28 1.32
N ARG A 85 -4.31 -4.07 1.08
CA ARG A 85 -4.50 -3.31 -0.16
C ARG A 85 -3.17 -2.85 -0.71
N THR A 86 -3.15 -2.55 -1.99
CA THR A 86 -2.03 -1.88 -2.65
C THR A 86 -1.68 -0.59 -1.91
N GLY A 87 -0.39 -0.41 -1.62
CA GLY A 87 0.12 0.78 -0.91
C GLY A 87 0.19 0.67 0.60
N ASP A 88 -0.42 -0.34 1.23
CA ASP A 88 -0.31 -0.56 2.67
C ASP A 88 1.14 -0.67 3.12
N ILE A 89 1.43 -0.14 4.29
CA ILE A 89 2.69 -0.37 5.01
C ILE A 89 2.41 -1.39 6.11
N VAL A 90 3.20 -2.45 6.12
CA VAL A 90 3.04 -3.58 7.04
C VAL A 90 4.35 -3.90 7.73
N SER A 91 4.26 -4.53 8.89
CA SER A 91 5.37 -5.24 9.51
C SER A 91 5.21 -6.75 9.31
N ILE A 92 6.35 -7.44 9.23
CA ILE A 92 6.39 -8.90 9.09
C ILE A 92 6.85 -9.51 10.41
N ILE A 93 5.95 -10.23 11.07
CA ILE A 93 6.24 -10.96 12.29
C ILE A 93 6.62 -12.39 11.89
N VAL A 94 7.77 -12.83 12.33
CA VAL A 94 8.30 -14.17 12.07
C VAL A 94 8.15 -15.01 13.32
N TYR A 95 7.62 -16.21 13.16
CA TYR A 95 7.66 -17.22 14.21
C TYR A 95 8.83 -18.19 13.93
N ASP A 96 9.80 -18.22 14.83
CA ASP A 96 10.93 -19.15 14.81
C ASP A 96 10.54 -20.44 15.49
N ASN A 97 10.40 -21.52 14.71
CA ASN A 97 10.05 -22.83 15.20
C ASN A 97 11.15 -23.47 16.08
N THR A 98 12.41 -23.05 15.92
CA THR A 98 13.54 -23.59 16.67
C THR A 98 13.62 -23.00 18.07
N GLU A 99 13.47 -21.68 18.16
CA GLU A 99 13.53 -20.95 19.44
C GLU A 99 12.15 -20.79 20.09
N ASN A 100 11.08 -21.25 19.42
CA ASN A 100 9.68 -21.14 19.86
C ASN A 100 9.30 -19.71 20.27
N ARG A 101 9.67 -18.75 19.46
CA ARG A 101 9.40 -17.32 19.69
C ARG A 101 8.93 -16.59 18.44
N ALA A 102 8.13 -15.55 18.63
CA ALA A 102 7.78 -14.60 17.58
C ALA A 102 8.57 -13.31 17.75
N PHE A 103 9.01 -12.72 16.65
CA PHE A 103 9.70 -11.43 16.62
C PHE A 103 9.49 -10.74 15.28
N THR A 104 9.70 -9.43 15.26
CA THR A 104 9.73 -8.63 14.03
C THR A 104 11.19 -8.30 13.71
N PRO A 105 11.76 -8.84 12.62
CA PRO A 105 13.09 -8.42 12.18
C PRO A 105 13.11 -6.91 11.93
N LYS A 106 14.17 -6.23 12.35
CA LYS A 106 14.30 -4.78 12.16
C LYS A 106 14.29 -4.36 10.69
N GLU A 107 14.71 -5.25 9.79
CA GLU A 107 14.72 -5.09 8.34
C GLU A 107 13.31 -5.18 7.73
N LEU A 108 12.36 -5.77 8.44
CA LEU A 108 10.98 -6.03 7.97
C LEU A 108 9.91 -5.30 8.79
N GLN A 109 10.30 -4.19 9.41
CA GLN A 109 9.42 -3.40 10.27
C GLN A 109 8.44 -2.54 9.47
N TYR A 110 8.88 -2.01 8.31
CA TYR A 110 8.03 -1.24 7.41
C TYR A 110 8.26 -1.68 5.97
N VAL A 111 7.33 -2.49 5.47
CA VAL A 111 7.38 -3.05 4.12
C VAL A 111 6.12 -2.65 3.37
N LYS A 112 6.27 -2.26 2.10
CA LYS A 112 5.14 -1.82 1.29
C LYS A 112 4.52 -3.00 0.55
N VAL A 113 3.19 -3.13 0.64
CA VAL A 113 2.40 -4.07 -0.15
C VAL A 113 2.24 -3.54 -1.57
N ILE A 114 2.53 -4.37 -2.56
CA ILE A 114 2.23 -4.11 -3.98
C ILE A 114 0.83 -4.63 -4.29
N THR A 115 0.58 -5.91 -4.01
CA THR A 115 -0.71 -6.54 -4.24
C THR A 115 -0.87 -7.80 -3.39
N THR A 116 -2.10 -8.26 -3.27
CA THR A 116 -2.43 -9.61 -2.81
C THR A 116 -3.08 -10.38 -3.97
N THR A 117 -2.74 -11.67 -4.11
CA THR A 117 -3.12 -12.43 -5.29
C THR A 117 -3.85 -13.71 -4.89
N THR A 118 -4.90 -14.06 -5.63
CA THR A 118 -5.67 -15.29 -5.47
C THR A 118 -4.89 -16.52 -5.97
N SER A 119 -5.42 -17.71 -5.72
CA SER A 119 -4.86 -18.96 -6.23
C SER A 119 -4.85 -19.06 -7.77
N GLN A 120 -5.67 -18.26 -8.45
CA GLN A 120 -5.73 -18.17 -9.91
C GLN A 120 -4.75 -17.15 -10.48
N GLY A 121 -3.98 -16.45 -9.64
CA GLY A 121 -3.02 -15.44 -10.09
C GLY A 121 -3.66 -14.08 -10.43
N VAL A 122 -4.89 -13.83 -9.98
CA VAL A 122 -5.59 -12.56 -10.18
C VAL A 122 -5.39 -11.68 -8.95
N ASP A 123 -5.17 -10.39 -9.14
CA ASP A 123 -5.09 -9.43 -8.04
C ASP A 123 -6.41 -9.43 -7.26
N HIS A 124 -6.32 -9.52 -5.94
CA HIS A 124 -7.50 -9.67 -5.08
C HIS A 124 -8.42 -8.45 -5.15
N GLU A 125 -7.88 -7.28 -5.46
CA GLU A 125 -8.67 -6.05 -5.66
C GLU A 125 -9.57 -6.10 -6.91
N ASP A 126 -9.27 -7.00 -7.85
CA ASP A 126 -10.01 -7.16 -9.13
C ASP A 126 -11.02 -8.32 -9.09
N VAL A 127 -11.21 -8.98 -7.94
CA VAL A 127 -12.12 -10.14 -7.82
C VAL A 127 -13.34 -9.79 -6.98
N GLU A 128 -14.50 -10.33 -7.39
CA GLU A 128 -15.73 -10.25 -6.60
C GLU A 128 -15.59 -10.99 -5.26
N ASP A 129 -16.39 -10.55 -4.27
CA ASP A 129 -16.40 -11.04 -2.89
C ASP A 129 -16.39 -12.57 -2.75
N GLY A 130 -15.51 -13.07 -1.88
CA GLY A 130 -15.46 -14.46 -1.45
C GLY A 130 -14.20 -15.23 -1.84
N THR A 131 -13.38 -14.72 -2.76
CA THR A 131 -12.10 -15.37 -3.11
C THR A 131 -11.00 -14.90 -2.16
N GLN A 132 -10.33 -15.84 -1.47
CA GLN A 132 -9.27 -15.49 -0.52
C GLN A 132 -7.93 -15.31 -1.24
N PRO A 133 -7.14 -14.28 -0.87
CA PRO A 133 -5.76 -14.18 -1.34
C PRO A 133 -4.91 -15.28 -0.72
N VAL A 134 -3.97 -15.80 -1.51
CA VAL A 134 -3.02 -16.83 -1.10
C VAL A 134 -1.59 -16.36 -1.07
N THR A 135 -1.29 -15.24 -1.73
CA THR A 135 0.04 -14.61 -1.70
C THR A 135 -0.05 -13.12 -1.47
N ILE A 136 1.02 -12.55 -0.90
CA ILE A 136 1.23 -11.11 -0.78
C ILE A 136 2.53 -10.77 -1.51
N THR A 137 2.49 -9.78 -2.38
CA THR A 137 3.66 -9.25 -3.07
C THR A 137 4.11 -7.95 -2.41
N PHE A 138 5.39 -7.88 -2.05
CA PHE A 138 6.00 -6.75 -1.37
C PHE A 138 7.01 -6.02 -2.25
N LEU A 139 7.12 -4.70 -2.04
CA LEU A 139 8.19 -3.87 -2.57
C LEU A 139 9.33 -3.80 -1.55
N VAL A 140 10.48 -4.36 -1.89
CA VAL A 140 11.61 -4.57 -0.97
C VAL A 140 12.95 -4.23 -1.62
N ASN A 141 14.03 -4.23 -0.84
CA ASN A 141 15.40 -4.26 -1.35
C ASN A 141 15.92 -5.71 -1.43
N ALA A 142 17.21 -5.88 -1.78
CA ALA A 142 17.80 -7.22 -1.91
C ALA A 142 17.86 -7.98 -0.57
N GLU A 143 18.30 -7.32 0.49
CA GLU A 143 18.43 -7.89 1.84
C GLU A 143 17.07 -8.34 2.39
N GLN A 144 16.07 -7.48 2.30
CA GLN A 144 14.69 -7.82 2.69
C GLN A 144 14.14 -9.00 1.90
N ALA A 145 14.42 -9.07 0.58
CA ALA A 145 13.97 -10.18 -0.26
C ALA A 145 14.62 -11.51 0.16
N GLU A 146 15.89 -11.52 0.52
CA GLU A 146 16.61 -12.69 1.01
C GLU A 146 16.04 -13.17 2.35
N LEU A 147 15.80 -12.24 3.29
CA LEU A 147 15.16 -12.55 4.57
C LEU A 147 13.75 -13.11 4.40
N LEU A 148 12.93 -12.51 3.56
CA LEU A 148 11.58 -13.01 3.27
C LEU A 148 11.63 -14.42 2.67
N SER A 149 12.55 -14.68 1.72
CA SER A 149 12.73 -16.01 1.14
C SER A 149 13.16 -17.04 2.17
N LEU A 150 14.01 -16.66 3.13
CA LEU A 150 14.45 -17.54 4.22
C LEU A 150 13.28 -17.87 5.14
N TYR A 151 12.57 -16.86 5.60
CA TYR A 151 11.47 -17.03 6.56
C TYR A 151 10.23 -17.70 5.95
N ASP A 152 9.97 -17.51 4.65
CA ASP A 152 8.90 -18.23 3.94
C ASP A 152 9.14 -19.76 3.94
N LYS A 153 10.42 -20.18 3.97
CA LYS A 153 10.81 -21.59 4.03
C LYS A 153 10.92 -22.17 5.43
N THR A 154 11.42 -21.39 6.38
CA THR A 154 11.87 -21.91 7.68
C THR A 154 10.92 -21.60 8.83
N GLY A 155 10.02 -20.66 8.66
CA GLY A 155 9.13 -20.18 9.70
C GLY A 155 7.70 -20.00 9.24
N SER A 156 6.92 -19.34 10.07
CA SER A 156 5.59 -18.86 9.73
C SER A 156 5.61 -17.33 9.72
N LEU A 157 5.12 -16.74 8.64
CA LEU A 157 5.00 -15.32 8.49
C LEU A 157 3.61 -14.84 8.89
N HIS A 158 3.54 -13.81 9.72
CA HIS A 158 2.34 -13.03 9.98
C HIS A 158 2.54 -11.61 9.50
N VAL A 159 1.52 -11.03 8.91
CA VAL A 159 1.55 -9.64 8.43
C VAL A 159 0.64 -8.80 9.30
N ALA A 160 1.19 -7.73 9.87
CA ALA A 160 0.45 -6.74 10.62
C ALA A 160 0.42 -5.40 9.87
N LEU A 161 -0.75 -4.78 9.79
CA LEU A 161 -0.91 -3.48 9.15
C LEU A 161 -0.38 -2.38 10.08
N GLU A 162 0.59 -1.60 9.60
CA GLU A 162 1.17 -0.47 10.31
C GLU A 162 0.53 0.85 9.88
N TYR A 163 0.32 1.03 8.58
CA TYR A 163 -0.26 2.25 8.05
C TYR A 163 -1.03 2.00 6.75
N ARG A 164 -2.17 2.66 6.66
CA ARG A 164 -2.96 2.81 5.43
C ARG A 164 -3.42 4.25 5.31
N GLY A 165 -3.11 4.90 4.19
CA GLY A 165 -3.49 6.29 3.96
C GLY A 165 -2.66 6.92 2.85
N ASP A 166 -2.38 8.21 2.97
CA ASP A 166 -1.69 8.98 1.95
C ASP A 166 -0.24 8.54 1.69
N SER A 167 0.21 8.74 0.47
CA SER A 167 1.56 8.32 0.03
C SER A 167 2.70 9.10 0.71
N GLU A 168 2.45 10.32 1.21
CA GLU A 168 3.46 11.13 1.90
C GLU A 168 3.80 10.51 3.26
N THR A 169 2.79 10.15 4.03
CA THR A 169 2.98 9.49 5.33
C THR A 169 3.55 8.08 5.15
N ALA A 170 3.08 7.32 4.15
CA ALA A 170 3.67 6.02 3.81
C ALA A 170 5.16 6.14 3.47
N ALA A 171 5.57 7.19 2.73
CA ALA A 171 6.97 7.44 2.43
C ALA A 171 7.83 7.71 3.67
N LYS A 172 7.26 8.31 4.73
CA LYS A 172 7.99 8.53 6.01
C LYS A 172 8.31 7.19 6.69
N TYR A 173 7.38 6.24 6.75
CA TYR A 173 7.63 4.90 7.26
C TYR A 173 8.74 4.18 6.48
N LEU A 174 8.68 4.24 5.15
CA LEU A 174 9.71 3.63 4.30
C LEU A 174 11.07 4.31 4.46
N ALA A 175 11.11 5.63 4.66
CA ALA A 175 12.36 6.35 4.94
C ALA A 175 12.98 5.95 6.29
N GLU A 176 12.16 5.68 7.32
CA GLU A 176 12.66 5.13 8.58
C GLU A 176 13.23 3.72 8.37
N GLN A 177 12.56 2.87 7.60
CA GLN A 177 13.10 1.55 7.25
C GLN A 177 14.43 1.64 6.51
N ASP A 178 14.53 2.54 5.54
CA ASP A 178 15.78 2.73 4.79
C ASP A 178 16.95 3.21 5.68
N LYS A 179 16.69 3.93 6.79
CA LYS A 179 17.74 4.28 7.78
C LYS A 179 18.24 3.04 8.52
N VAL A 180 17.33 2.18 8.95
CA VAL A 180 17.67 0.92 9.65
C VAL A 180 18.55 0.04 8.76
N LEU A 181 18.18 -0.11 7.50
CA LEU A 181 18.91 -0.91 6.52
C LEU A 181 20.33 -0.36 6.26
N LYS A 182 20.48 0.96 6.19
CA LYS A 182 21.80 1.59 6.02
C LYS A 182 22.69 1.51 7.27
N ALA A 183 22.11 1.38 8.45
CA ALA A 183 22.85 1.29 9.70
C ALA A 183 23.28 -0.15 10.03
N GLY A 184 22.74 -1.15 9.35
CA GLY A 184 23.03 -2.58 9.55
C GLY A 184 24.04 -3.18 8.57
N GLY A 185 24.41 -2.44 7.52
CA GLY A 185 25.47 -2.78 6.56
C GLY A 185 26.72 -1.97 6.89
#